data_ce7478efeb5ecaf5c659bbd9ca867b6e
#
_entry.id   ce7478efeb5ecaf5c659bbd9ca867b6e
#
_cell.length_a   1.000
_cell.length_b   1.000
_cell.length_c   1.000
_cell.angle_alpha   90.00
_cell.angle_beta   90.00
_cell.angle_gamma   90.00
#
_symmetry.space_group_name_H-M   'P 1'
#
loop_
_entity.id
_entity.type
_entity.pdbx_description
1 polymer ?
#
loop_
_entity_poly.entity_id
_entity_poly.type
_entity_poly.pdbx_seq_one_letter_code
_entity_poly.pdbx_strand_id
1 'polypeptide(L)'
;KRQNLHFGEMLKLDPIYCENDSLSWGKTQLKITNSADLPASVNLSNVPSPYLITDLQDQTVKMQPNTVEMIEINVAPRFSCSIEELTPVRIKANVTYDIIENNPVSFEKSLNLRPARRYALGKQPGITIDGDLSDWQGIDFYMDEQKYINADLFSHSGTEDASFSFAVVVDDDNLFLGISIKDEDIISEKSEDPFKQDGIGVLIDPRHSSTSAYTTRHALFSQVMYIGASPGKDDHGTPYIYKEDKIPPKSKLKYKKTTEGWDLEVALPLRYIRNIQGDDWSTVRINVFQTDLDKDGAHFTEILWKPDWRNSGTYTGSGMFRKAE
;
A
#
# COMPACT_ATOMS: atom_id res chain seq x y z
N LYS A 1 -29.99 24.48 9.60
CA LYS A 1 -28.58 24.03 9.76
C LYS A 1 -28.31 22.93 8.72
N ARG A 2 -27.38 23.12 7.78
CA ARG A 2 -26.88 22.04 6.90
C ARG A 2 -26.05 21.13 7.77
N GLN A 3 -26.51 19.91 8.00
CA GLN A 3 -25.69 18.87 8.61
C GLN A 3 -24.77 18.33 7.50
N ASN A 4 -23.46 18.46 7.68
CA ASN A 4 -22.48 17.75 6.85
C ASN A 4 -22.44 16.30 7.31
N LEU A 5 -23.16 15.43 6.62
CA LEU A 5 -23.09 13.99 6.83
C LEU A 5 -21.79 13.49 6.20
N HIS A 6 -20.78 13.20 7.02
CA HIS A 6 -19.55 12.60 6.58
C HIS A 6 -19.71 11.07 6.39
N PHE A 7 -20.30 10.67 5.25
CA PHE A 7 -20.59 9.26 4.94
C PHE A 7 -19.33 8.39 4.78
N GLY A 8 -18.17 8.99 4.51
CA GLY A 8 -16.92 8.28 4.25
C GLY A 8 -16.37 7.50 5.45
N GLU A 9 -16.61 7.98 6.67
CA GLU A 9 -16.03 7.43 7.90
C GLU A 9 -17.00 6.57 8.72
N MET A 10 -18.25 6.45 8.28
CA MET A 10 -19.27 5.74 9.02
C MET A 10 -18.99 4.24 9.19
N LEU A 11 -18.39 3.61 8.20
CA LEU A 11 -18.14 2.18 8.18
C LEU A 11 -16.65 1.91 8.01
N LYS A 12 -16.09 1.20 8.95
CA LYS A 12 -14.67 0.84 8.99
C LYS A 12 -14.52 -0.65 9.23
N LEU A 13 -13.77 -1.31 8.35
CA LEU A 13 -13.41 -2.71 8.49
C LEU A 13 -11.91 -2.81 8.74
N ASP A 14 -11.52 -3.41 9.85
CA ASP A 14 -10.12 -3.66 10.14
C ASP A 14 -9.60 -4.80 9.24
N PRO A 15 -8.36 -4.71 8.75
CA PRO A 15 -7.79 -5.77 7.92
C PRO A 15 -7.46 -7.01 8.74
N ILE A 16 -7.52 -8.18 8.10
CA ILE A 16 -6.99 -9.42 8.65
C ILE A 16 -5.57 -9.60 8.12
N TYR A 17 -4.62 -9.78 9.01
CA TYR A 17 -3.23 -10.01 8.66
C TYR A 17 -2.84 -11.47 8.82
N CYS A 18 -2.10 -11.96 7.85
CA CYS A 18 -1.42 -13.26 7.87
C CYS A 18 0.07 -13.03 7.82
N GLU A 19 0.83 -13.69 8.67
CA GLU A 19 2.30 -13.59 8.68
C GLU A 19 2.94 -14.68 7.82
N ASN A 20 2.18 -15.72 7.49
CA ASN A 20 2.55 -16.83 6.61
C ASN A 20 1.60 -16.90 5.40
N ASP A 21 1.95 -17.65 4.38
CA ASP A 21 1.15 -17.81 3.16
C ASP A 21 -0.20 -18.53 3.37
N SER A 22 -0.40 -19.11 4.54
CA SER A 22 -1.63 -19.82 4.87
C SER A 22 -2.49 -19.02 5.82
N LEU A 23 -3.76 -18.82 5.47
CA LEU A 23 -4.78 -18.27 6.33
C LEU A 23 -5.39 -19.41 7.14
N SER A 24 -5.29 -19.34 8.47
CA SER A 24 -6.21 -20.02 9.40
C SER A 24 -7.46 -19.15 9.61
N TRP A 25 -8.32 -19.51 10.57
CA TRP A 25 -9.39 -18.61 11.01
C TRP A 25 -8.81 -17.27 11.47
N GLY A 26 -9.21 -16.19 10.80
CA GLY A 26 -8.88 -14.83 11.17
C GLY A 26 -10.08 -14.11 11.76
N LYS A 27 -9.82 -13.10 12.60
CA LYS A 27 -10.84 -12.22 13.18
C LYS A 27 -10.62 -10.80 12.70
N THR A 28 -11.72 -10.11 12.44
CA THR A 28 -11.73 -8.68 12.16
C THR A 28 -12.90 -8.01 12.85
N GLN A 29 -12.91 -6.68 12.85
CA GLN A 29 -13.97 -5.88 13.41
C GLN A 29 -14.50 -4.90 12.36
N LEU A 30 -15.82 -4.88 12.22
CA LEU A 30 -16.54 -3.86 11.50
C LEU A 30 -17.02 -2.81 12.52
N LYS A 31 -16.41 -1.64 12.46
CA LYS A 31 -16.81 -0.47 13.23
C LYS A 31 -17.83 0.32 12.44
N ILE A 32 -18.98 0.61 13.04
CA ILE A 32 -20.03 1.46 12.51
C ILE A 32 -20.12 2.68 13.42
N THR A 33 -19.97 3.87 12.86
CA THR A 33 -20.01 5.14 13.60
C THR A 33 -21.15 6.00 13.07
N ASN A 34 -22.14 6.25 13.89
CA ASN A 34 -23.17 7.26 13.59
C ASN A 34 -22.78 8.58 14.26
N SER A 35 -22.18 9.49 13.52
CA SER A 35 -21.82 10.84 14.00
C SER A 35 -22.90 11.88 13.77
N ALA A 36 -24.06 11.47 13.27
CA ALA A 36 -25.20 12.38 13.08
C ALA A 36 -26.04 12.51 14.35
N ASP A 37 -26.74 13.62 14.48
CA ASP A 37 -27.73 13.88 15.55
C ASP A 37 -29.07 13.16 15.29
N LEU A 38 -29.09 12.21 14.36
CA LEU A 38 -30.26 11.45 13.94
C LEU A 38 -30.01 9.96 14.10
N PRO A 39 -31.02 9.16 14.45
CA PRO A 39 -30.89 7.71 14.42
C PRO A 39 -30.68 7.20 12.98
N ALA A 40 -29.96 6.11 12.86
CA ALA A 40 -29.70 5.45 11.58
C ALA A 40 -30.02 3.96 11.66
N SER A 41 -30.33 3.37 10.52
CA SER A 41 -30.47 1.93 10.32
C SER A 41 -29.42 1.47 9.31
N VAL A 42 -28.61 0.49 9.67
CA VAL A 42 -27.57 -0.07 8.80
C VAL A 42 -27.90 -1.51 8.49
N ASN A 43 -28.33 -1.77 7.27
CA ASN A 43 -28.58 -3.12 6.78
C ASN A 43 -27.29 -3.70 6.21
N LEU A 44 -26.73 -4.70 6.85
CA LEU A 44 -25.56 -5.43 6.43
C LEU A 44 -25.95 -6.69 5.68
N SER A 45 -25.31 -6.95 4.56
CA SER A 45 -25.42 -8.20 3.83
C SER A 45 -24.06 -8.67 3.33
N ASN A 46 -23.90 -9.99 3.29
CA ASN A 46 -22.68 -10.64 2.86
C ASN A 46 -22.84 -11.14 1.42
N VAL A 47 -21.95 -10.71 0.52
CA VAL A 47 -21.83 -11.29 -0.82
C VAL A 47 -20.79 -12.40 -0.77
N PRO A 48 -21.20 -13.67 -0.94
CA PRO A 48 -20.30 -14.81 -0.80
C PRO A 48 -19.07 -14.71 -1.71
N SER A 49 -17.92 -15.14 -1.19
CA SER A 49 -16.70 -15.36 -1.96
C SER A 49 -16.56 -16.85 -2.28
N PRO A 50 -16.04 -17.23 -3.46
CA PRO A 50 -15.72 -18.63 -3.74
C PRO A 50 -14.56 -19.15 -2.87
N TYR A 51 -13.71 -18.28 -2.37
CA TYR A 51 -12.47 -18.62 -1.65
C TYR A 51 -12.58 -18.47 -0.13
N LEU A 52 -13.42 -17.56 0.34
CA LEU A 52 -13.53 -17.23 1.76
C LEU A 52 -14.94 -17.49 2.28
N ILE A 53 -15.01 -17.90 3.53
CA ILE A 53 -16.25 -17.97 4.31
C ILE A 53 -16.17 -17.00 5.48
N THR A 54 -17.32 -16.49 5.89
CA THR A 54 -17.47 -15.61 7.05
C THR A 54 -18.72 -16.00 7.83
N ASP A 55 -18.70 -15.73 9.12
CA ASP A 55 -19.85 -15.91 10.01
C ASP A 55 -20.80 -14.70 10.04
N LEU A 56 -20.46 -13.61 9.33
CA LEU A 56 -21.34 -12.45 9.22
C LEU A 56 -22.68 -12.87 8.58
N GLN A 57 -23.75 -12.75 9.33
CA GLN A 57 -25.12 -12.94 8.85
C GLN A 57 -25.71 -11.62 8.38
N ASP A 58 -26.67 -11.69 7.47
CA ASP A 58 -27.48 -10.54 7.08
C ASP A 58 -28.23 -10.03 8.31
N GLN A 59 -28.05 -8.76 8.63
CA GLN A 59 -28.61 -8.15 9.83
C GLN A 59 -28.84 -6.65 9.70
N THR A 60 -29.73 -6.15 10.54
CA THR A 60 -29.98 -4.70 10.66
C THR A 60 -29.47 -4.20 12.01
N VAL A 61 -28.56 -3.24 11.96
CA VAL A 61 -28.02 -2.54 13.13
C VAL A 61 -28.75 -1.20 13.27
N LYS A 62 -29.45 -1.00 14.39
CA LYS A 62 -30.10 0.28 14.71
C LYS A 62 -29.14 1.12 15.54
N MET A 63 -28.79 2.28 15.01
CA MET A 63 -27.84 3.20 15.62
C MET A 63 -28.55 4.41 16.23
N GLN A 64 -28.26 4.71 17.48
CA GLN A 64 -28.64 5.98 18.07
C GLN A 64 -27.74 7.12 17.57
N PRO A 65 -28.14 8.38 17.69
CA PRO A 65 -27.28 9.53 17.42
C PRO A 65 -25.96 9.45 18.20
N ASN A 66 -24.85 9.80 17.53
CA ASN A 66 -23.52 9.87 18.16
C ASN A 66 -23.06 8.57 18.85
N THR A 67 -23.42 7.40 18.29
CA THR A 67 -23.01 6.10 18.81
C THR A 67 -22.06 5.35 17.89
N VAL A 68 -21.34 4.39 18.48
CA VAL A 68 -20.44 3.47 17.78
C VAL A 68 -20.84 2.06 18.11
N GLU A 69 -20.95 1.23 17.08
CA GLU A 69 -21.18 -0.23 17.20
C GLU A 69 -20.00 -0.98 16.61
N MET A 70 -19.64 -2.10 17.24
CA MET A 70 -18.56 -2.98 16.82
C MET A 70 -19.11 -4.39 16.56
N ILE A 71 -18.86 -4.92 15.38
CA ILE A 71 -19.26 -6.28 15.00
C ILE A 71 -17.99 -7.07 14.74
N GLU A 72 -17.78 -8.12 15.52
CA GLU A 72 -16.71 -9.10 15.28
C GLU A 72 -17.12 -10.00 14.10
N ILE A 73 -16.19 -10.23 13.18
CA ILE A 73 -16.38 -11.09 12.01
C ILE A 73 -15.23 -12.09 11.97
N ASN A 74 -15.58 -13.38 11.92
CA ASN A 74 -14.61 -14.43 11.67
C ASN A 74 -14.59 -14.78 10.19
N VAL A 75 -13.39 -15.02 9.66
CA VAL A 75 -13.20 -15.42 8.27
C VAL A 75 -12.19 -16.55 8.16
N ALA A 76 -12.44 -17.49 7.25
CA ALA A 76 -11.54 -18.58 6.94
C ALA A 76 -11.51 -18.88 5.44
N PRO A 77 -10.44 -19.49 4.92
CA PRO A 77 -10.43 -20.00 3.56
C PRO A 77 -11.33 -21.22 3.44
N ARG A 78 -11.99 -21.38 2.28
CA ARG A 78 -12.76 -22.58 1.94
C ARG A 78 -11.88 -23.79 1.64
N PHE A 79 -10.67 -23.52 1.13
CA PHE A 79 -9.65 -24.50 0.78
C PHE A 79 -8.28 -23.84 0.85
N SER A 80 -7.22 -24.64 0.84
CA SER A 80 -5.86 -24.12 0.83
C SER A 80 -5.56 -23.44 -0.50
N CYS A 81 -5.24 -22.17 -0.45
CA CYS A 81 -4.82 -21.36 -1.59
C CYS A 81 -3.88 -20.25 -1.10
N SER A 82 -3.14 -19.64 -1.99
CA SER A 82 -2.27 -18.52 -1.62
C SER A 82 -3.12 -17.28 -1.26
N ILE A 83 -2.58 -16.42 -0.40
CA ILE A 83 -3.29 -15.19 0.02
C ILE A 83 -3.53 -14.27 -1.17
N GLU A 84 -2.62 -14.25 -2.14
CA GLU A 84 -2.73 -13.45 -3.36
C GLU A 84 -3.92 -13.87 -4.25
N GLU A 85 -4.29 -15.14 -4.23
CA GLU A 85 -5.39 -15.69 -5.04
C GLU A 85 -6.77 -15.45 -4.43
N LEU A 86 -6.83 -15.02 -3.17
CA LEU A 86 -8.09 -14.83 -2.46
C LEU A 86 -8.91 -13.66 -3.02
N THR A 87 -10.07 -13.94 -3.56
CA THR A 87 -11.07 -12.90 -3.84
C THR A 87 -11.73 -12.42 -2.54
N PRO A 88 -11.90 -11.10 -2.36
CA PRO A 88 -12.49 -10.58 -1.14
C PRO A 88 -13.94 -11.03 -0.94
N VAL A 89 -14.33 -11.20 0.32
CA VAL A 89 -15.74 -11.17 0.70
C VAL A 89 -16.22 -9.72 0.60
N ARG A 90 -17.32 -9.49 -0.08
CA ARG A 90 -17.91 -8.16 -0.16
C ARG A 90 -19.03 -8.02 0.87
N ILE A 91 -18.86 -7.08 1.79
CA ILE A 91 -19.89 -6.71 2.74
C ILE A 91 -20.60 -5.47 2.16
N LYS A 92 -21.91 -5.60 1.90
CA LYS A 92 -22.75 -4.46 1.52
C LYS A 92 -23.41 -3.88 2.75
N ALA A 93 -23.36 -2.56 2.88
CA ALA A 93 -24.03 -1.84 3.92
C ALA A 93 -24.97 -0.80 3.29
N ASN A 94 -26.24 -0.91 3.56
CA ASN A 94 -27.23 0.10 3.18
C ASN A 94 -27.61 0.88 4.44
N VAL A 95 -27.22 2.17 4.46
CA VAL A 95 -27.43 3.08 5.59
C VAL A 95 -28.63 3.96 5.30
N THR A 96 -29.56 4.02 6.22
CA THR A 96 -30.79 4.81 6.11
C THR A 96 -30.93 5.73 7.31
N TYR A 97 -31.17 7.01 7.07
CA TYR A 97 -31.55 8.00 8.05
C TYR A 97 -33.01 8.42 7.86
N ASP A 98 -33.77 8.40 8.92
CA ASP A 98 -35.13 8.94 8.92
C ASP A 98 -35.05 10.44 9.21
N ILE A 99 -34.88 11.25 8.16
CA ILE A 99 -34.73 12.72 8.27
C ILE A 99 -36.08 13.43 8.41
N ILE A 100 -37.08 12.94 7.71
CA ILE A 100 -38.47 13.46 7.74
C ILE A 100 -39.40 12.25 7.69
N GLU A 101 -40.49 12.29 8.40
CA GLU A 101 -41.53 11.27 8.38
C GLU A 101 -41.86 10.89 6.92
N ASN A 102 -41.66 9.65 6.55
CA ASN A 102 -41.86 9.10 5.20
C ASN A 102 -40.86 9.56 4.08
N ASN A 103 -39.72 10.18 4.42
CA ASN A 103 -38.74 10.55 3.40
C ASN A 103 -37.30 10.17 3.89
N PRO A 104 -36.96 8.88 3.94
CA PRO A 104 -35.64 8.44 4.36
C PRO A 104 -34.58 8.78 3.33
N VAL A 105 -33.37 9.10 3.80
CA VAL A 105 -32.18 9.23 2.96
C VAL A 105 -31.33 7.98 3.13
N SER A 106 -31.08 7.30 2.02
CA SER A 106 -30.29 6.08 2.02
C SER A 106 -29.07 6.20 1.12
N PHE A 107 -27.99 5.51 1.50
CA PHE A 107 -26.83 5.30 0.65
C PHE A 107 -26.27 3.89 0.85
N GLU A 108 -25.66 3.36 -0.20
CA GLU A 108 -25.01 2.05 -0.17
C GLU A 108 -23.49 2.23 -0.14
N LYS A 109 -22.83 1.40 0.67
CA LYS A 109 -21.37 1.26 0.70
C LYS A 109 -21.00 -0.21 0.65
N SER A 110 -19.99 -0.54 -0.17
CA SER A 110 -19.37 -1.85 -0.18
C SER A 110 -18.03 -1.80 0.51
N LEU A 111 -17.77 -2.78 1.36
CA LEU A 111 -16.49 -3.01 2.01
C LEU A 111 -15.94 -4.35 1.52
N ASN A 112 -14.64 -4.42 1.25
CA ASN A 112 -13.99 -5.65 0.84
C ASN A 112 -13.21 -6.22 2.03
N LEU A 113 -13.62 -7.38 2.49
CA LEU A 113 -12.90 -8.16 3.49
C LEU A 113 -11.96 -9.11 2.76
N ARG A 114 -10.67 -8.81 2.80
CA ARG A 114 -9.61 -9.61 2.21
C ARG A 114 -8.46 -9.74 3.19
N PRO A 115 -7.98 -10.95 3.47
CA PRO A 115 -6.72 -11.13 4.20
C PRO A 115 -5.54 -10.49 3.45
N ALA A 116 -4.57 -10.03 4.21
CA ALA A 116 -3.34 -9.47 3.68
C ALA A 116 -2.13 -10.03 4.40
N ARG A 117 -1.02 -10.13 3.66
CA ARG A 117 0.26 -10.45 4.28
C ARG A 117 0.80 -9.23 4.99
N ARG A 118 1.31 -9.44 6.20
CA ARG A 118 2.03 -8.45 6.98
C ARG A 118 3.47 -8.90 7.14
N TYR A 119 4.40 -8.07 6.71
CA TYR A 119 5.83 -8.35 6.74
C TYR A 119 6.45 -7.78 8.02
N ALA A 120 7.38 -8.49 8.63
CA ALA A 120 8.16 -7.95 9.74
C ALA A 120 9.29 -7.07 9.21
N LEU A 121 9.48 -5.90 9.79
CA LEU A 121 10.67 -5.09 9.54
C LEU A 121 11.83 -5.65 10.35
N GLY A 122 12.83 -6.17 9.66
CA GLY A 122 14.10 -6.58 10.27
C GLY A 122 14.86 -5.39 10.83
N LYS A 123 15.56 -5.58 11.95
CA LYS A 123 16.49 -4.58 12.47
C LYS A 123 17.88 -4.87 11.91
N GLN A 124 18.42 -3.94 11.14
CA GLN A 124 19.76 -4.05 10.58
C GLN A 124 20.53 -2.74 10.80
N PRO A 125 21.37 -2.67 11.83
CA PRO A 125 22.26 -1.53 12.03
C PRO A 125 23.46 -1.59 11.10
N GLY A 126 24.07 -0.44 10.84
CA GLY A 126 25.37 -0.34 10.16
C GLY A 126 25.30 -0.26 8.63
N ILE A 127 24.11 -0.08 8.05
CA ILE A 127 23.97 0.17 6.61
C ILE A 127 24.60 1.54 6.28
N THR A 128 25.45 1.54 5.28
CA THR A 128 26.08 2.74 4.72
C THR A 128 25.37 3.10 3.42
N ILE A 129 24.86 4.31 3.31
CA ILE A 129 24.17 4.74 2.08
C ILE A 129 25.20 5.27 1.09
N ASP A 130 25.69 4.38 0.23
CA ASP A 130 26.70 4.67 -0.81
C ASP A 130 26.31 4.14 -2.21
N GLY A 131 25.21 3.42 -2.30
CA GLY A 131 24.68 2.81 -3.52
C GLY A 131 25.07 1.35 -3.71
N ASP A 132 25.83 0.78 -2.79
CA ASP A 132 26.29 -0.62 -2.86
C ASP A 132 25.49 -1.49 -1.88
N LEU A 133 24.81 -2.50 -2.39
CA LEU A 133 23.98 -3.38 -1.55
C LEU A 133 24.78 -4.49 -0.84
N SER A 134 26.10 -4.45 -0.86
CA SER A 134 26.96 -5.50 -0.28
C SER A 134 26.88 -5.60 1.25
N ASP A 135 26.47 -4.55 1.94
CA ASP A 135 26.27 -4.55 3.39
C ASP A 135 24.85 -4.97 3.83
N TRP A 136 23.96 -5.26 2.88
CA TRP A 136 22.61 -5.76 3.15
C TRP A 136 22.61 -7.26 3.41
N GLN A 137 21.81 -7.71 4.39
CA GLN A 137 21.76 -9.13 4.77
C GLN A 137 20.92 -10.00 3.84
N GLY A 138 20.23 -9.42 2.88
CA GLY A 138 19.44 -10.14 1.89
C GLY A 138 18.47 -9.22 1.20
N ILE A 139 17.87 -9.75 0.14
CA ILE A 139 16.80 -9.10 -0.63
C ILE A 139 15.62 -10.07 -0.59
N ASP A 140 14.50 -9.60 -0.04
CA ASP A 140 13.37 -10.48 0.33
C ASP A 140 12.24 -10.49 -0.71
N PHE A 141 12.17 -9.46 -1.58
CA PHE A 141 11.07 -9.27 -2.51
C PHE A 141 11.58 -9.20 -3.95
N TYR A 142 11.01 -10.03 -4.84
CA TYR A 142 11.38 -10.12 -6.25
C TYR A 142 10.15 -9.87 -7.11
N MET A 143 10.33 -9.04 -8.18
CA MET A 143 9.28 -8.64 -9.13
C MET A 143 9.72 -8.97 -10.55
N ASP A 144 9.48 -10.20 -10.94
CA ASP A 144 9.86 -10.78 -12.23
C ASP A 144 8.72 -11.53 -12.93
N GLU A 145 7.53 -11.56 -12.33
CA GLU A 145 6.39 -12.30 -12.87
C GLU A 145 5.40 -11.37 -13.57
N GLN A 146 4.85 -11.84 -14.67
CA GLN A 146 3.89 -11.09 -15.50
C GLN A 146 2.69 -10.51 -14.72
N LYS A 147 2.28 -11.10 -13.62
CA LYS A 147 1.18 -10.58 -12.76
C LYS A 147 1.46 -9.22 -12.14
N TYR A 148 2.72 -8.81 -12.06
CA TYR A 148 3.15 -7.51 -11.51
C TYR A 148 3.32 -6.43 -12.58
N ILE A 149 3.25 -6.80 -13.85
CA ILE A 149 3.58 -5.93 -14.99
C ILE A 149 2.32 -5.25 -15.51
N ASN A 150 2.45 -3.95 -15.74
CA ASN A 150 1.48 -3.17 -16.49
C ASN A 150 2.19 -2.55 -17.68
N ALA A 151 2.11 -3.20 -18.81
CA ALA A 151 2.78 -2.82 -20.04
C ALA A 151 1.85 -3.00 -21.23
N ASP A 152 2.13 -2.33 -22.32
CA ASP A 152 1.56 -2.68 -23.61
C ASP A 152 2.09 -4.06 -24.04
N LEU A 153 1.32 -4.76 -24.89
CA LEU A 153 1.50 -6.18 -25.21
C LEU A 153 2.91 -6.59 -25.72
N PHE A 154 3.78 -5.64 -26.03
CA PHE A 154 5.11 -5.89 -26.60
C PHE A 154 6.23 -5.09 -25.92
N SER A 155 5.94 -4.40 -24.84
CA SER A 155 6.89 -3.51 -24.17
C SER A 155 7.71 -4.16 -23.08
N HIS A 156 7.47 -5.43 -22.77
CA HIS A 156 8.27 -6.16 -21.77
C HIS A 156 8.71 -7.49 -22.36
N SER A 157 10.02 -7.65 -22.55
CA SER A 157 10.62 -8.84 -23.17
C SER A 157 11.15 -9.88 -22.20
N GLY A 158 11.10 -9.61 -20.89
CA GLY A 158 11.53 -10.55 -19.84
C GLY A 158 12.24 -9.89 -18.67
N THR A 159 12.81 -10.71 -17.81
CA THR A 159 13.44 -10.24 -16.56
C THR A 159 14.73 -9.44 -16.75
N GLU A 160 15.40 -9.61 -17.88
CA GLU A 160 16.60 -8.84 -18.22
C GLU A 160 16.24 -7.44 -18.76
N ASP A 161 15.10 -7.29 -19.38
CA ASP A 161 14.49 -6.07 -19.87
C ASP A 161 14.11 -5.17 -18.67
N ALA A 162 13.18 -5.64 -17.86
CA ALA A 162 12.81 -4.93 -16.64
C ALA A 162 12.44 -5.91 -15.53
N SER A 163 13.09 -5.78 -14.41
CA SER A 163 12.74 -6.46 -13.15
C SER A 163 13.42 -5.76 -11.98
N PHE A 164 12.90 -5.98 -10.79
CA PHE A 164 13.56 -5.46 -9.59
C PHE A 164 13.37 -6.36 -8.38
N SER A 165 14.24 -6.17 -7.43
CA SER A 165 14.14 -6.78 -6.11
C SER A 165 14.45 -5.75 -5.04
N PHE A 166 13.92 -5.93 -3.83
CA PHE A 166 14.18 -4.99 -2.75
C PHE A 166 14.12 -5.62 -1.37
N ALA A 167 14.72 -4.94 -0.41
CA ALA A 167 14.60 -5.22 1.01
C ALA A 167 14.19 -3.95 1.76
N VAL A 168 13.53 -4.14 2.91
CA VAL A 168 13.15 -3.06 3.82
C VAL A 168 13.55 -3.43 5.23
N VAL A 169 14.36 -2.59 5.85
CA VAL A 169 14.85 -2.79 7.23
C VAL A 169 14.84 -1.47 8.01
N VAL A 170 15.04 -1.55 9.31
CA VAL A 170 15.12 -0.37 10.18
C VAL A 170 16.32 -0.44 11.11
N ASP A 171 16.80 0.72 11.53
CA ASP A 171 17.58 0.88 12.74
C ASP A 171 16.82 1.73 13.77
N ASP A 172 17.51 2.33 14.71
CA ASP A 172 16.89 3.18 15.74
C ASP A 172 16.40 4.52 15.19
N ASP A 173 16.97 5.00 14.08
CA ASP A 173 16.76 6.34 13.55
C ASP A 173 16.12 6.37 12.15
N ASN A 174 16.32 5.33 11.34
CA ASN A 174 15.96 5.32 9.94
C ASN A 174 15.19 4.06 9.51
N LEU A 175 14.35 4.25 8.51
CA LEU A 175 13.83 3.21 7.63
C LEU A 175 14.73 3.16 6.39
N PHE A 176 15.21 1.98 6.04
CA PHE A 176 16.06 1.76 4.88
C PHE A 176 15.36 0.92 3.82
N LEU A 177 15.60 1.25 2.56
CA LEU A 177 15.26 0.41 1.42
C LEU A 177 16.52 0.22 0.59
N GLY A 178 16.84 -1.04 0.28
CA GLY A 178 17.84 -1.42 -0.72
C GLY A 178 17.11 -2.03 -1.90
N ILE A 179 17.34 -1.54 -3.10
CA ILE A 179 16.60 -1.90 -4.31
C ILE A 179 17.62 -2.21 -5.40
N SER A 180 17.55 -3.41 -5.97
CA SER A 180 18.34 -3.80 -7.14
C SER A 180 17.44 -3.85 -8.35
N ILE A 181 17.79 -3.14 -9.39
CA ILE A 181 17.01 -2.94 -10.61
C ILE A 181 17.78 -3.56 -11.77
N LYS A 182 17.10 -4.41 -12.55
CA LYS A 182 17.57 -4.86 -13.84
C LYS A 182 16.93 -4.06 -14.95
N ASP A 183 17.75 -3.69 -15.93
CA ASP A 183 17.38 -2.85 -17.05
C ASP A 183 18.53 -2.91 -18.07
N GLU A 184 18.29 -3.42 -19.26
CA GLU A 184 19.33 -3.58 -20.27
C GLU A 184 19.77 -2.28 -20.94
N ASP A 185 18.93 -1.23 -20.83
CA ASP A 185 19.15 0.04 -21.52
C ASP A 185 18.73 1.27 -20.72
N ILE A 186 19.46 1.63 -19.71
CA ILE A 186 19.13 2.73 -18.80
C ILE A 186 18.96 4.06 -19.55
N ILE A 187 17.74 4.56 -19.64
CA ILE A 187 17.38 5.87 -20.19
C ILE A 187 17.12 6.85 -19.06
N SER A 188 18.09 7.70 -18.78
CA SER A 188 18.00 8.69 -17.71
C SER A 188 18.37 10.07 -18.21
N GLU A 189 17.39 10.91 -18.46
CA GLU A 189 17.54 12.23 -19.09
C GLU A 189 17.30 13.40 -18.13
N LYS A 190 17.15 13.16 -16.83
CA LYS A 190 16.75 14.17 -15.84
C LYS A 190 15.42 14.83 -16.20
N SER A 191 14.44 14.03 -16.61
CA SER A 191 13.09 14.53 -16.88
C SER A 191 12.36 14.90 -15.59
N GLU A 192 11.60 16.00 -15.62
CA GLU A 192 10.67 16.33 -14.53
C GLU A 192 9.48 15.35 -14.49
N ASP A 193 9.25 14.62 -15.56
CA ASP A 193 8.23 13.59 -15.66
C ASP A 193 8.88 12.22 -15.43
N PRO A 194 8.61 11.56 -14.29
CA PRO A 194 9.21 10.27 -13.98
C PRO A 194 8.79 9.15 -14.94
N PHE A 195 7.75 9.36 -15.75
CA PHE A 195 7.28 8.42 -16.77
C PHE A 195 7.94 8.63 -18.14
N LYS A 196 8.95 9.47 -18.22
CA LYS A 196 9.74 9.72 -19.44
C LYS A 196 11.20 9.31 -19.30
N GLN A 197 11.49 8.45 -18.37
CA GLN A 197 12.82 7.91 -18.11
C GLN A 197 12.70 6.69 -17.22
N ASP A 198 13.76 5.89 -17.17
CA ASP A 198 13.83 4.76 -16.26
C ASP A 198 13.97 5.21 -14.83
N GLY A 199 13.35 4.48 -13.95
CA GLY A 199 13.38 4.85 -12.56
C GLY A 199 12.67 3.89 -11.64
N ILE A 200 12.82 4.19 -10.37
CA ILE A 200 12.15 3.51 -9.27
C ILE A 200 11.23 4.50 -8.54
N GLY A 201 10.01 4.08 -8.31
CA GLY A 201 9.08 4.79 -7.45
C GLY A 201 8.88 4.05 -6.14
N VAL A 202 9.01 4.78 -5.03
CA VAL A 202 8.69 4.26 -3.69
C VAL A 202 7.55 5.07 -3.10
N LEU A 203 6.49 4.39 -2.73
CA LEU A 203 5.33 4.96 -2.03
C LEU A 203 5.37 4.52 -0.58
N ILE A 204 5.30 5.47 0.36
CA ILE A 204 5.33 5.20 1.79
C ILE A 204 4.14 5.87 2.46
N ASP A 205 3.26 5.05 3.05
CA ASP A 205 2.14 5.51 3.85
C ASP A 205 2.45 5.32 5.34
N PRO A 206 2.77 6.39 6.04
CA PRO A 206 3.16 6.34 7.46
C PRO A 206 1.96 6.32 8.41
N ARG A 207 0.74 6.31 7.90
CA ARG A 207 -0.46 6.33 8.75
C ARG A 207 -0.64 4.98 9.45
N HIS A 208 -1.22 5.01 10.63
CA HIS A 208 -1.61 3.79 11.32
C HIS A 208 -2.57 2.95 10.45
N SER A 209 -2.42 1.63 10.47
CA SER A 209 -3.22 0.70 9.67
C SER A 209 -4.72 0.95 9.77
N SER A 210 -5.18 1.36 10.95
CA SER A 210 -6.59 1.67 11.19
C SER A 210 -7.10 2.90 10.45
N THR A 211 -6.25 3.82 10.02
CA THR A 211 -6.62 5.04 9.31
C THR A 211 -6.35 5.00 7.82
N SER A 212 -5.49 4.12 7.37
CA SER A 212 -5.10 4.00 5.96
C SER A 212 -6.20 3.44 5.06
N ALA A 213 -7.29 2.87 5.64
CA ALA A 213 -8.40 2.22 4.95
C ALA A 213 -9.28 3.13 4.08
N TYR A 214 -9.21 4.42 4.25
CA TYR A 214 -10.30 5.30 3.80
C TYR A 214 -9.90 6.36 2.80
N THR A 215 -8.73 6.29 2.24
CA THR A 215 -8.25 7.34 1.37
C THR A 215 -8.46 7.02 -0.09
N THR A 216 -9.18 7.93 -0.76
CA THR A 216 -9.17 8.01 -2.22
C THR A 216 -7.75 8.29 -2.71
N ARG A 217 -7.45 7.97 -3.97
CA ARG A 217 -6.14 8.22 -4.58
C ARG A 217 -5.58 9.62 -4.29
N HIS A 218 -6.44 10.66 -4.32
CA HIS A 218 -6.01 12.03 -4.05
C HIS A 218 -5.68 12.30 -2.58
N ALA A 219 -6.39 11.72 -1.65
CA ALA A 219 -6.07 11.82 -0.23
C ALA A 219 -4.85 10.96 0.14
N LEU A 220 -4.60 9.86 -0.59
CA LEU A 220 -3.36 9.11 -0.52
C LEU A 220 -2.17 10.03 -0.82
N PHE A 221 -2.17 10.74 -1.93
CA PHE A 221 -1.06 11.60 -2.34
C PHE A 221 -0.82 12.81 -1.43
N SER A 222 -1.76 13.19 -0.58
CA SER A 222 -1.54 14.27 0.41
C SER A 222 -0.82 13.82 1.68
N GLN A 223 -0.82 12.51 2.00
CA GLN A 223 -0.25 11.95 3.22
C GLN A 223 0.76 10.82 2.96
N VAL A 224 0.78 10.27 1.77
CA VAL A 224 1.76 9.27 1.33
C VAL A 224 2.93 9.99 0.69
N MET A 225 4.12 9.64 1.14
CA MET A 225 5.34 10.11 0.49
C MET A 225 5.55 9.32 -0.80
N TYR A 226 5.89 10.05 -1.85
CA TYR A 226 6.37 9.50 -3.11
C TYR A 226 7.82 9.89 -3.32
N ILE A 227 8.67 8.91 -3.55
CA ILE A 227 10.06 9.07 -3.97
C ILE A 227 10.15 8.49 -5.38
N GLY A 228 10.40 9.33 -6.38
CA GLY A 228 10.78 8.89 -7.71
C GLY A 228 12.26 9.14 -7.89
N ALA A 229 13.04 8.11 -8.20
CA ALA A 229 14.48 8.21 -8.37
C ALA A 229 14.91 7.56 -9.69
N SER A 230 15.82 8.20 -10.40
CA SER A 230 16.44 7.70 -11.62
C SER A 230 17.96 7.82 -11.49
N PRO A 231 18.76 6.88 -12.04
CA PRO A 231 20.21 6.99 -11.95
C PRO A 231 20.71 8.22 -12.69
N GLY A 232 21.78 8.82 -12.19
CA GLY A 232 22.46 9.91 -12.88
C GLY A 232 23.32 9.44 -14.04
N LYS A 233 24.08 10.38 -14.64
CA LYS A 233 25.01 10.06 -15.75
C LYS A 233 26.22 9.27 -15.29
N ASP A 234 26.70 9.52 -14.08
CA ASP A 234 27.87 8.87 -13.52
C ASP A 234 27.55 7.42 -13.11
N ASP A 235 28.58 6.63 -12.83
CA ASP A 235 28.40 5.24 -12.42
C ASP A 235 27.84 5.10 -11.01
N HIS A 236 27.97 6.12 -10.18
CA HIS A 236 27.44 6.16 -8.81
C HIS A 236 27.21 7.60 -8.35
N GLY A 237 26.37 7.77 -7.34
CA GLY A 237 26.17 9.10 -6.76
C GLY A 237 24.77 9.32 -6.17
N THR A 238 24.34 10.57 -6.21
CA THR A 238 22.97 10.92 -5.85
C THR A 238 22.08 10.79 -7.09
N PRO A 239 20.97 10.04 -7.02
CA PRO A 239 20.06 9.89 -8.16
C PRO A 239 19.39 11.23 -8.50
N TYR A 240 18.80 11.32 -9.68
CA TYR A 240 17.80 12.34 -9.96
C TYR A 240 16.56 12.04 -9.16
N ILE A 241 16.05 13.00 -8.41
CA ILE A 241 14.93 12.81 -7.50
C ILE A 241 13.78 13.71 -7.97
N TYR A 242 12.63 13.09 -8.23
CA TYR A 242 11.40 13.80 -8.57
C TYR A 242 10.84 14.49 -7.34
N LYS A 243 10.61 15.81 -7.42
CA LYS A 243 10.10 16.63 -6.30
C LYS A 243 10.89 16.43 -5.00
N GLU A 244 12.20 16.58 -5.09
CA GLU A 244 13.13 16.43 -3.95
C GLU A 244 12.70 17.25 -2.71
N ASP A 245 12.07 18.40 -2.92
CA ASP A 245 11.54 19.26 -1.85
C ASP A 245 10.46 18.62 -0.99
N LYS A 246 9.85 17.51 -1.44
CA LYS A 246 8.83 16.74 -0.72
C LYS A 246 9.39 15.60 0.11
N ILE A 247 10.66 15.26 -0.07
CA ILE A 247 11.30 14.21 0.71
C ILE A 247 11.67 14.74 2.10
N PRO A 248 11.49 13.96 3.19
CA PRO A 248 11.83 14.41 4.53
C PRO A 248 13.27 14.91 4.64
N PRO A 249 13.52 16.04 5.30
CA PRO A 249 14.89 16.51 5.53
C PRO A 249 15.75 15.43 6.21
N LYS A 250 17.02 15.35 5.80
CA LYS A 250 18.01 14.35 6.22
C LYS A 250 17.82 12.95 5.61
N SER A 251 16.90 12.77 4.69
CA SER A 251 16.89 11.56 3.87
C SER A 251 18.18 11.48 3.03
N LYS A 252 18.64 10.27 2.79
CA LYS A 252 19.80 9.99 1.96
C LYS A 252 19.40 9.02 0.87
N LEU A 253 19.78 9.31 -0.36
CA LEU A 253 19.60 8.44 -1.51
C LEU A 253 20.93 8.35 -2.24
N LYS A 254 21.37 7.13 -2.55
CA LYS A 254 22.54 6.86 -3.36
C LYS A 254 22.25 5.72 -4.32
N TYR A 255 22.86 5.80 -5.49
CA TYR A 255 22.78 4.75 -6.50
C TYR A 255 24.17 4.37 -6.99
N LYS A 256 24.24 3.17 -7.54
CA LYS A 256 25.42 2.62 -8.23
C LYS A 256 24.96 1.82 -9.44
N LYS A 257 25.51 2.10 -10.61
CA LYS A 257 25.28 1.28 -11.80
C LYS A 257 25.97 -0.08 -11.66
N THR A 258 25.32 -1.11 -12.14
CA THR A 258 25.82 -2.48 -12.17
C THR A 258 25.97 -2.94 -13.63
N THR A 259 26.36 -4.18 -13.83
CA THR A 259 26.43 -4.78 -15.18
C THR A 259 25.03 -5.14 -15.74
N GLU A 260 24.01 -5.23 -14.89
CA GLU A 260 22.66 -5.65 -15.24
C GLU A 260 21.61 -4.55 -15.03
N GLY A 261 22.03 -3.33 -14.69
CA GLY A 261 21.13 -2.22 -14.36
C GLY A 261 21.71 -1.29 -13.31
N TRP A 262 21.07 -1.14 -12.15
CA TRP A 262 21.55 -0.26 -11.08
C TRP A 262 20.95 -0.59 -9.72
N ASP A 263 21.68 -0.27 -8.68
CA ASP A 263 21.23 -0.40 -7.30
C ASP A 263 20.88 0.97 -6.72
N LEU A 264 19.89 1.02 -5.84
CA LEU A 264 19.46 2.21 -5.12
C LEU A 264 19.36 1.94 -3.63
N GLU A 265 19.95 2.78 -2.83
CA GLU A 265 19.75 2.82 -1.39
C GLU A 265 19.01 4.08 -0.97
N VAL A 266 18.07 3.90 -0.07
CA VAL A 266 17.27 4.97 0.52
C VAL A 266 17.30 4.86 2.03
N ALA A 267 17.67 5.93 2.73
CA ALA A 267 17.49 6.06 4.17
C ALA A 267 16.53 7.21 4.48
N LEU A 268 15.48 6.89 5.21
CA LEU A 268 14.44 7.85 5.62
C LEU A 268 14.38 7.96 7.13
N PRO A 269 14.45 9.18 7.70
CA PRO A 269 14.33 9.35 9.13
C PRO A 269 13.00 8.80 9.67
N LEU A 270 13.05 7.90 10.65
CA LEU A 270 11.86 7.36 11.35
C LEU A 270 11.01 8.47 11.98
N ARG A 271 11.60 9.64 12.19
CA ARG A 271 10.87 10.83 12.63
C ARG A 271 9.66 11.14 11.73
N TYR A 272 9.74 10.83 10.42
CA TYR A 272 8.62 11.03 9.51
C TYR A 272 7.41 10.16 9.92
N ILE A 273 7.64 8.90 10.28
CA ILE A 273 6.58 7.99 10.74
C ILE A 273 6.12 8.38 12.15
N ARG A 274 7.07 8.68 13.06
CA ARG A 274 6.80 9.09 14.44
C ARG A 274 5.98 10.37 14.54
N ASN A 275 6.17 11.32 13.65
CA ASN A 275 5.37 12.55 13.61
C ASN A 275 3.87 12.29 13.34
N ILE A 276 3.54 11.16 12.75
CA ILE A 276 2.16 10.80 12.37
C ILE A 276 1.55 9.79 13.34
N GLN A 277 2.31 8.82 13.81
CA GLN A 277 1.83 7.76 14.71
C GLN A 277 2.22 7.93 16.18
N GLY A 278 3.21 8.77 16.50
CA GLY A 278 3.85 8.83 17.81
C GLY A 278 5.10 7.96 17.89
N ASP A 279 5.75 7.99 19.07
CA ASP A 279 6.97 7.20 19.29
C ASP A 279 6.72 5.68 19.29
N ASP A 280 5.52 5.27 19.64
CA ASP A 280 5.06 3.87 19.63
C ASP A 280 4.57 3.41 18.26
N TRP A 281 5.08 3.99 17.17
CA TRP A 281 4.69 3.56 15.83
C TRP A 281 4.85 2.05 15.66
N SER A 282 3.91 1.43 14.98
CA SER A 282 3.85 -0.03 14.87
C SER A 282 3.87 -0.56 13.44
N THR A 283 3.39 0.24 12.49
CA THR A 283 3.21 -0.20 11.11
C THR A 283 3.52 0.90 10.12
N VAL A 284 3.94 0.52 8.93
CA VAL A 284 4.09 1.38 7.76
C VAL A 284 3.68 0.59 6.51
N ARG A 285 3.06 1.25 5.54
CA ARG A 285 2.77 0.65 4.26
C ARG A 285 3.75 1.16 3.22
N ILE A 286 4.26 0.24 2.42
CA ILE A 286 5.24 0.54 1.37
C ILE A 286 4.79 -0.12 0.08
N ASN A 287 5.00 0.55 -1.03
CA ASN A 287 4.98 -0.06 -2.36
C ASN A 287 6.19 0.42 -3.15
N VAL A 288 6.74 -0.46 -3.94
CA VAL A 288 7.86 -0.17 -4.85
C VAL A 288 7.41 -0.50 -6.27
N PHE A 289 7.80 0.31 -7.22
CA PHE A 289 7.55 0.05 -8.63
C PHE A 289 8.68 0.58 -9.49
N GLN A 290 8.99 -0.15 -10.56
CA GLN A 290 9.93 0.25 -11.60
C GLN A 290 9.14 0.88 -12.74
N THR A 291 9.71 1.91 -13.34
CA THR A 291 9.33 2.44 -14.65
C THR A 291 10.49 2.20 -15.60
N ASP A 292 10.18 1.65 -16.75
CA ASP A 292 11.13 1.29 -17.78
C ASP A 292 10.65 1.87 -19.11
N LEU A 293 11.54 2.52 -19.84
CA LEU A 293 11.29 3.19 -21.09
C LEU A 293 12.28 2.68 -22.14
N ASP A 294 11.77 2.01 -23.16
CA ASP A 294 12.61 1.51 -24.24
C ASP A 294 13.23 2.62 -25.11
N LYS A 295 14.33 2.31 -25.75
CA LYS A 295 15.08 3.22 -26.66
C LYS A 295 14.25 3.85 -27.77
N ASP A 296 13.16 3.20 -28.18
CA ASP A 296 12.27 3.79 -29.18
C ASP A 296 11.41 4.94 -28.64
N GLY A 297 11.42 5.15 -27.31
CA GLY A 297 10.67 6.18 -26.60
C GLY A 297 9.15 6.02 -26.68
N ALA A 298 8.67 4.90 -27.22
CA ALA A 298 7.26 4.64 -27.45
C ALA A 298 6.71 3.58 -26.47
N HIS A 299 7.54 2.68 -26.03
CA HIS A 299 7.14 1.62 -25.13
C HIS A 299 7.48 1.99 -23.69
N PHE A 300 6.54 1.69 -22.81
CA PHE A 300 6.63 2.01 -21.40
C PHE A 300 6.13 0.83 -20.57
N THR A 301 7.00 0.32 -19.72
CA THR A 301 6.70 -0.77 -18.80
C THR A 301 6.67 -0.22 -17.37
N GLU A 302 5.71 -0.70 -16.59
CA GLU A 302 5.64 -0.42 -15.16
C GLU A 302 5.42 -1.73 -14.42
N ILE A 303 6.34 -2.05 -13.53
CA ILE A 303 6.30 -3.24 -12.69
C ILE A 303 6.02 -2.78 -11.25
N LEU A 304 4.92 -3.25 -10.65
CA LEU A 304 4.51 -2.85 -9.30
C LEU A 304 4.53 -4.05 -8.36
N TRP A 305 5.17 -3.93 -7.21
CA TRP A 305 5.07 -4.94 -6.17
C TRP A 305 3.64 -5.13 -5.66
N LYS A 306 2.89 -4.03 -5.52
CA LYS A 306 1.48 -4.05 -5.15
C LYS A 306 0.63 -3.28 -6.17
N PRO A 307 0.15 -3.95 -7.23
CA PRO A 307 -0.60 -3.29 -8.32
C PRO A 307 -1.88 -2.59 -7.89
N ASP A 308 -2.49 -3.03 -6.78
CA ASP A 308 -3.71 -2.43 -6.24
C ASP A 308 -3.52 -0.99 -5.74
N TRP A 309 -2.28 -0.53 -5.53
CA TRP A 309 -2.01 0.86 -5.16
C TRP A 309 -2.28 1.87 -6.29
N ARG A 310 -2.40 1.42 -7.53
CA ARG A 310 -2.81 2.28 -8.65
C ARG A 310 -4.26 2.72 -8.58
N ASN A 311 -5.11 1.95 -7.94
CA ASN A 311 -6.55 2.19 -7.92
C ASN A 311 -6.97 2.99 -6.69
N SER A 312 -8.06 3.76 -6.83
CA SER A 312 -8.67 4.55 -5.74
C SER A 312 -9.18 3.69 -4.56
N GLY A 313 -9.16 2.39 -4.70
CA GLY A 313 -9.59 1.40 -3.72
C GLY A 313 -8.44 0.57 -3.16
N THR A 314 -7.25 1.14 -2.99
CA THR A 314 -6.12 0.45 -2.38
C THR A 314 -6.53 -0.28 -1.11
N TYR A 315 -6.29 -1.59 -1.09
CA TYR A 315 -6.62 -2.41 0.07
C TYR A 315 -5.70 -2.05 1.25
N THR A 316 -6.28 -1.84 2.42
CA THR A 316 -5.56 -1.37 3.62
C THR A 316 -4.40 -2.24 4.07
N GLY A 317 -4.51 -3.55 3.84
CA GLY A 317 -3.46 -4.49 4.17
C GLY A 317 -2.33 -4.60 3.14
N SER A 318 -2.50 -3.98 1.96
CA SER A 318 -1.52 -4.10 0.88
C SER A 318 -0.22 -3.37 1.22
N GLY A 319 0.91 -4.08 1.11
CA GLY A 319 2.23 -3.53 1.39
C GLY A 319 2.47 -3.20 2.87
N MET A 320 1.83 -3.89 3.81
CA MET A 320 1.93 -3.63 5.24
C MET A 320 3.19 -4.26 5.85
N PHE A 321 4.00 -3.41 6.45
CA PHE A 321 5.13 -3.80 7.32
C PHE A 321 4.80 -3.47 8.76
N ARG A 322 5.24 -4.34 9.70
CA ARG A 322 5.19 -4.09 11.13
C ARG A 322 6.60 -4.00 11.71
N LYS A 323 6.77 -3.13 12.66
CA LYS A 323 7.97 -3.09 13.49
C LYS A 323 8.13 -4.44 14.20
N ALA A 324 9.31 -5.05 14.13
CA ALA A 324 9.63 -6.21 14.95
C ALA A 324 9.59 -5.82 16.45
N GLU A 325 9.06 -6.72 17.27
CA GLU A 325 9.01 -6.55 18.72
C GLU A 325 10.40 -6.64 19.35
#